data_d8b65ba76992d0859518530c3c8272d5
#
_entry.id   d8b65ba76992d0859518530c3c8272d5
#
_cell.length_a   1.000
_cell.length_b   1.000
_cell.length_c   1.000
_cell.angle_alpha   90.00
_cell.angle_beta   90.00
_cell.angle_gamma   90.00
#
_symmetry.space_group_name_H-M   'P 1'
#
loop_
_entity.id
_entity.type
_entity.pdbx_description
1 polymer ?
#
loop_
_entity_poly.entity_id
_entity_poly.type
_entity_poly.pdbx_seq_one_letter_code
_entity_poly.pdbx_strand_id
1 'polypeptide(L)'
;PRIIGAPGLDTQAVATELAVIAPKLRAFAYAYAWGCQTKEEVVAYRDAFASRELMIIWPNFVAFNVDTAQTETVPAVACAMGLRAKIDNEIGWHKTLSNVAVQGVTGIDADVTWDLQDPATDAGYLNSNQITTLIQQDGFRFWGSRTCSDDPLFPFENYTRTAQIMADT
;
A
#
# COMPACT_ATOMS: atom_id res chain seq x y z
N PRO A 1 -2.75 15.24 10.82
CA PRO A 1 -2.85 13.85 10.38
C PRO A 1 -1.51 13.36 9.84
N ARG A 2 -1.19 12.07 10.06
CA ARG A 2 0.08 11.45 9.62
C ARG A 2 -0.13 10.32 8.62
N ILE A 3 -1.35 9.83 8.56
CA ILE A 3 -1.78 8.77 7.65
C ILE A 3 -2.96 9.34 6.88
N ILE A 4 -2.85 9.44 5.56
CA ILE A 4 -3.90 9.98 4.71
C ILE A 4 -4.19 9.06 3.54
N GLY A 5 -5.43 9.05 3.09
CA GLY A 5 -5.91 8.27 1.97
C GLY A 5 -7.39 8.49 1.74
N ALA A 6 -7.89 8.02 0.63
CA ALA A 6 -9.30 8.10 0.25
C ALA A 6 -9.80 6.74 -0.28
N PRO A 7 -9.84 5.70 0.57
CA PRO A 7 -10.19 4.34 0.14
C PRO A 7 -11.51 4.30 -0.64
N GLY A 8 -11.49 3.69 -1.83
CA GLY A 8 -12.66 3.61 -2.72
C GLY A 8 -12.99 4.88 -3.50
N LEU A 9 -12.31 5.99 -3.23
CA LEU A 9 -12.48 7.28 -3.89
C LEU A 9 -11.18 7.84 -4.47
N ASP A 10 -10.10 7.09 -4.40
CA ASP A 10 -8.74 7.47 -4.77
C ASP A 10 -8.47 7.29 -6.27
N THR A 11 -9.24 8.00 -7.09
CA THR A 11 -8.94 8.16 -8.51
C THR A 11 -7.54 8.75 -8.70
N GLN A 12 -6.98 8.67 -9.90
CA GLN A 12 -5.66 9.24 -10.17
C GLN A 12 -5.57 10.72 -9.81
N ALA A 13 -6.63 11.49 -10.06
CA ALA A 13 -6.68 12.90 -9.67
C ALA A 13 -6.61 13.07 -8.15
N VAL A 14 -7.38 12.28 -7.39
CA VAL A 14 -7.36 12.31 -5.92
C VAL A 14 -6.00 11.87 -5.39
N ALA A 15 -5.42 10.82 -5.92
CA ALA A 15 -4.08 10.34 -5.53
C ALA A 15 -3.00 11.40 -5.79
N THR A 16 -3.10 12.13 -6.89
CA THR A 16 -2.19 13.24 -7.21
C THR A 16 -2.29 14.35 -6.16
N GLU A 17 -3.50 14.74 -5.77
CA GLU A 17 -3.70 15.75 -4.73
C GLU A 17 -3.22 15.27 -3.34
N LEU A 18 -3.44 14.00 -3.01
CA LEU A 18 -2.90 13.41 -1.79
C LEU A 18 -1.37 13.49 -1.75
N ALA A 19 -0.71 13.23 -2.88
CA ALA A 19 0.74 13.34 -2.99
C ALA A 19 1.24 14.79 -2.82
N VAL A 20 0.46 15.78 -3.25
CA VAL A 20 0.76 17.21 -3.06
C VAL A 20 0.55 17.66 -1.61
N ILE A 21 -0.47 17.13 -0.95
CA ILE A 21 -0.83 17.52 0.43
C ILE A 21 0.05 16.83 1.45
N ALA A 22 0.43 15.58 1.23
CA ALA A 22 1.18 14.77 2.20
C ALA A 22 2.45 15.46 2.74
N PRO A 23 3.34 16.02 1.91
CA PRO A 23 4.52 16.72 2.41
C PRO A 23 4.19 17.92 3.28
N LYS A 24 3.14 18.67 2.94
CA LYS A 24 2.71 19.86 3.68
C LYS A 24 2.21 19.53 5.08
N LEU A 25 1.64 18.34 5.25
CA LEU A 25 1.15 17.84 6.53
C LEU A 25 2.19 17.00 7.29
N ARG A 26 3.36 16.74 6.70
CA ARG A 26 4.28 15.71 7.14
C ARG A 26 3.57 14.38 7.37
N ALA A 27 2.73 14.02 6.40
CA ALA A 27 1.94 12.80 6.36
C ALA A 27 2.44 11.87 5.27
N PHE A 28 1.96 10.62 5.29
CA PHE A 28 2.18 9.65 4.24
C PHE A 28 0.83 9.26 3.63
N ALA A 29 0.78 9.22 2.30
CA ALA A 29 -0.43 8.92 1.54
C ALA A 29 -0.41 7.49 1.00
N TYR A 30 -1.56 6.85 1.04
CA TYR A 30 -1.79 5.51 0.51
C TYR A 30 -2.88 5.61 -0.55
N ALA A 31 -2.64 5.08 -1.74
CA ALA A 31 -3.57 5.11 -2.84
C ALA A 31 -3.59 3.78 -3.60
N TYR A 32 -4.73 3.48 -4.20
CA TYR A 32 -4.95 2.30 -5.03
C TYR A 32 -4.54 2.59 -6.48
N ALA A 33 -4.07 1.58 -7.21
CA ALA A 33 -3.84 1.67 -8.64
C ALA A 33 -5.18 1.70 -9.38
N TRP A 34 -5.81 2.85 -9.46
CA TRP A 34 -7.17 3.04 -9.91
C TRP A 34 -7.39 2.63 -11.37
N GLY A 35 -8.40 1.78 -11.57
CA GLY A 35 -8.79 1.33 -12.91
C GLY A 35 -7.90 0.27 -13.54
N CYS A 36 -6.82 -0.15 -12.87
CA CYS A 36 -5.90 -1.15 -13.38
C CYS A 36 -6.45 -2.55 -13.20
N GLN A 37 -6.33 -3.39 -14.25
CA GLN A 37 -6.77 -4.78 -14.27
C GLN A 37 -5.60 -5.75 -14.34
N THR A 38 -4.45 -5.32 -14.82
CA THR A 38 -3.25 -6.14 -15.00
C THR A 38 -2.05 -5.53 -14.29
N LYS A 39 -1.06 -6.35 -13.96
CA LYS A 39 0.19 -5.89 -13.33
C LYS A 39 0.95 -4.88 -14.20
N GLU A 40 0.88 -5.01 -15.51
CA GLU A 40 1.52 -4.11 -16.46
C GLU A 40 0.86 -2.72 -16.44
N GLU A 41 -0.48 -2.68 -16.38
CA GLU A 41 -1.22 -1.42 -16.21
C GLU A 41 -0.89 -0.74 -14.88
N VAL A 42 -0.73 -1.52 -13.82
CA VAL A 42 -0.37 -1.01 -12.48
C VAL A 42 1.00 -0.34 -12.50
N VAL A 43 1.99 -0.96 -13.12
CA VAL A 43 3.33 -0.39 -13.25
C VAL A 43 3.31 0.89 -14.08
N ALA A 44 2.58 0.91 -15.20
CA ALA A 44 2.39 2.12 -15.99
C ALA A 44 1.67 3.24 -15.21
N TYR A 45 0.68 2.88 -14.40
CA TYR A 45 -0.01 3.82 -13.52
C TYR A 45 0.94 4.45 -12.48
N ARG A 46 1.79 3.63 -11.88
CA ARG A 46 2.79 4.09 -10.89
C ARG A 46 3.73 5.14 -11.48
N ASP A 47 4.09 5.03 -12.74
CA ASP A 47 5.02 5.95 -13.41
C ASP A 47 4.48 7.40 -13.52
N ALA A 48 3.20 7.60 -13.30
CA ALA A 48 2.59 8.93 -13.23
C ALA A 48 2.94 9.71 -11.95
N PHE A 49 3.61 9.09 -10.99
CA PHE A 49 3.90 9.68 -9.68
C PHE A 49 5.42 9.72 -9.42
N ALA A 50 5.87 10.76 -8.72
CA ALA A 50 7.24 10.92 -8.24
C ALA A 50 7.19 11.53 -6.83
N SER A 51 6.77 10.77 -5.84
CA SER A 51 6.57 11.23 -4.45
C SER A 51 7.05 10.20 -3.45
N ARG A 52 7.92 10.61 -2.54
CA ARG A 52 8.38 9.79 -1.41
C ARG A 52 7.35 9.65 -0.29
N GLU A 53 6.29 10.44 -0.33
CA GLU A 53 5.18 10.41 0.63
C GLU A 53 3.94 9.67 0.10
N LEU A 54 4.10 8.88 -0.97
CA LEU A 54 3.03 8.12 -1.58
C LEU A 54 3.41 6.66 -1.78
N MET A 55 2.48 5.77 -1.43
CA MET A 55 2.53 4.33 -1.73
C MET A 55 1.34 3.95 -2.61
N ILE A 56 1.60 3.25 -3.70
CA ILE A 56 0.57 2.67 -4.56
C ILE A 56 0.40 1.19 -4.21
N ILE A 57 -0.84 0.78 -3.98
CA ILE A 57 -1.23 -0.56 -3.57
C ILE A 57 -2.13 -1.20 -4.63
N TRP A 58 -1.89 -2.45 -4.95
CA TRP A 58 -2.72 -3.26 -5.84
C TRP A 58 -2.48 -4.75 -5.59
N PRO A 59 -3.47 -5.64 -5.66
CA PRO A 59 -4.92 -5.42 -5.86
C PRO A 59 -5.65 -5.07 -4.57
N ASN A 60 -6.98 -5.28 -4.52
CA ASN A 60 -7.77 -5.17 -3.31
C ASN A 60 -7.93 -6.53 -2.61
N PHE A 61 -8.34 -6.50 -1.35
CA PHE A 61 -8.81 -7.69 -0.64
C PHE A 61 -10.28 -7.98 -0.95
N VAL A 62 -10.71 -9.18 -0.61
CA VAL A 62 -12.12 -9.55 -0.49
C VAL A 62 -12.41 -10.04 0.92
N ALA A 63 -13.62 -9.80 1.39
CA ALA A 63 -14.09 -10.28 2.68
C ALA A 63 -15.55 -10.73 2.58
N PHE A 64 -15.95 -11.64 3.46
CA PHE A 64 -17.34 -12.06 3.56
C PHE A 64 -18.10 -11.08 4.45
N ASN A 65 -19.14 -10.46 3.89
CA ASN A 65 -20.06 -9.61 4.64
C ASN A 65 -21.19 -10.46 5.21
N VAL A 66 -21.26 -10.55 6.54
CA VAL A 66 -22.28 -11.38 7.22
C VAL A 66 -23.68 -10.80 7.10
N ASP A 67 -23.82 -9.48 6.94
CA ASP A 67 -25.12 -8.82 6.86
C ASP A 67 -25.77 -9.04 5.50
N THR A 68 -24.98 -9.05 4.43
CA THR A 68 -25.45 -9.31 3.06
C THR A 68 -25.31 -10.76 2.64
N ALA A 69 -24.60 -11.58 3.41
CA ALA A 69 -24.23 -12.97 3.08
C ALA A 69 -23.50 -13.11 1.74
N GLN A 70 -22.69 -12.09 1.37
CA GLN A 70 -21.95 -12.05 0.12
C GLN A 70 -20.48 -11.74 0.35
N THR A 71 -19.64 -12.18 -0.58
CA THR A 71 -18.23 -11.75 -0.67
C THR A 71 -18.16 -10.40 -1.35
N GLU A 72 -17.50 -9.45 -0.72
CA GLU A 72 -17.37 -8.07 -1.19
C GLU A 72 -15.90 -7.69 -1.31
N THR A 73 -15.60 -6.78 -2.23
CA THR A 73 -14.27 -6.17 -2.35
C THR A 73 -14.05 -5.19 -1.21
N VAL A 74 -12.91 -5.34 -0.54
CA VAL A 74 -12.47 -4.43 0.53
C VAL A 74 -11.27 -3.63 0.03
N PRO A 75 -11.34 -2.28 0.07
CA PRO A 75 -10.20 -1.46 -0.33
C PRO A 75 -8.93 -1.81 0.48
N ALA A 76 -7.89 -2.27 -0.21
CA ALA A 76 -6.62 -2.60 0.43
C ALA A 76 -5.99 -1.37 1.12
N VAL A 77 -6.23 -0.18 0.58
CA VAL A 77 -5.79 1.09 1.15
C VAL A 77 -6.38 1.30 2.55
N ALA A 78 -7.65 0.99 2.77
CA ALA A 78 -8.27 1.06 4.11
C ALA A 78 -7.58 0.11 5.10
N CYS A 79 -7.30 -1.12 4.67
CA CYS A 79 -6.57 -2.10 5.47
C CYS A 79 -5.14 -1.63 5.77
N ALA A 80 -4.45 -1.05 4.79
CA ALA A 80 -3.09 -0.53 4.96
C ALA A 80 -3.04 0.61 5.97
N MET A 81 -3.98 1.55 5.90
CA MET A 81 -4.07 2.67 6.84
C MET A 81 -4.35 2.20 8.27
N GLY A 82 -5.27 1.24 8.42
CA GLY A 82 -5.58 0.64 9.72
C GLY A 82 -4.42 -0.15 10.30
N LEU A 83 -3.78 -0.98 9.49
CA LEU A 83 -2.58 -1.73 9.88
C LEU A 83 -1.43 -0.80 10.26
N ARG A 84 -1.21 0.27 9.50
CA ARG A 84 -0.19 1.28 9.79
C ARG A 84 -0.43 1.93 11.15
N ALA A 85 -1.67 2.34 11.42
CA ALA A 85 -2.03 2.94 12.71
C ALA A 85 -1.81 1.97 13.87
N LYS A 86 -2.17 0.70 13.67
CA LYS A 86 -1.94 -0.35 14.67
C LYS A 86 -0.45 -0.55 14.95
N ILE A 87 0.37 -0.69 13.92
CA ILE A 87 1.82 -0.86 14.05
C ILE A 87 2.46 0.36 14.73
N ASP A 88 2.04 1.58 14.38
CA ASP A 88 2.52 2.80 15.01
C ASP A 88 2.29 2.80 16.52
N ASN A 89 1.11 2.32 16.95
CA ASN A 89 0.74 2.27 18.36
C ASN A 89 1.43 1.14 19.13
N GLU A 90 1.60 -0.03 18.52
CA GLU A 90 2.10 -1.23 19.20
C GLU A 90 3.62 -1.38 19.11
N ILE A 91 4.25 -0.94 18.02
CA ILE A 91 5.67 -1.18 17.75
C ILE A 91 6.41 0.13 17.49
N GLY A 92 5.95 0.92 16.53
CA GLY A 92 6.55 2.20 16.16
C GLY A 92 6.62 2.44 14.65
N TRP A 93 6.94 3.66 14.28
CA TRP A 93 6.95 4.15 12.89
C TRP A 93 8.03 3.52 12.02
N HIS A 94 9.10 3.04 12.64
CA HIS A 94 10.22 2.41 11.95
C HIS A 94 9.89 1.02 11.38
N LYS A 95 8.86 0.38 11.92
CA LYS A 95 8.45 -0.97 11.48
C LYS A 95 7.72 -0.90 10.14
N THR A 96 8.16 -1.71 9.19
CA THR A 96 7.46 -1.86 7.91
C THR A 96 6.09 -2.54 8.08
N LEU A 97 5.12 -2.18 7.25
CA LEU A 97 3.85 -2.91 7.15
C LEU A 97 3.95 -4.17 6.27
N SER A 98 5.04 -4.32 5.53
CA SER A 98 5.28 -5.49 4.69
C SER A 98 5.41 -6.75 5.52
N ASN A 99 4.80 -7.83 5.04
CA ASN A 99 4.83 -9.16 5.67
C ASN A 99 4.18 -9.21 7.07
N VAL A 100 3.24 -8.32 7.34
CA VAL A 100 2.42 -8.34 8.56
C VAL A 100 1.01 -8.80 8.19
N ALA A 101 0.46 -9.73 8.96
CA ALA A 101 -0.86 -10.31 8.70
C ALA A 101 -1.97 -9.27 8.81
N VAL A 102 -2.89 -9.29 7.85
CA VAL A 102 -4.11 -8.48 7.83
C VAL A 102 -5.28 -9.36 8.29
N GLN A 103 -6.05 -8.86 9.25
CA GLN A 103 -7.21 -9.55 9.80
C GLN A 103 -8.50 -9.16 9.06
N GLY A 104 -9.48 -10.06 9.10
CA GLY A 104 -10.83 -9.78 8.63
C GLY A 104 -11.03 -9.88 7.11
N VAL A 105 -10.05 -10.38 6.37
CA VAL A 105 -10.13 -10.60 4.92
C VAL A 105 -10.07 -12.08 4.59
N THR A 106 -10.69 -12.49 3.48
CA THR A 106 -10.84 -13.89 3.08
C THR A 106 -10.24 -14.21 1.72
N GLY A 107 -9.73 -13.21 1.00
CA GLY A 107 -9.10 -13.40 -0.30
C GLY A 107 -8.53 -12.12 -0.89
N ILE A 108 -8.05 -12.26 -2.11
CA ILE A 108 -7.49 -11.18 -2.93
C ILE A 108 -8.25 -11.16 -4.24
N ASP A 109 -8.58 -9.97 -4.76
CA ASP A 109 -9.44 -9.83 -5.94
C ASP A 109 -8.72 -9.96 -7.29
N ALA A 110 -7.45 -10.31 -7.28
CA ALA A 110 -6.67 -10.65 -8.47
C ALA A 110 -5.67 -11.77 -8.16
N ASP A 111 -5.31 -12.55 -9.17
CA ASP A 111 -4.27 -13.55 -9.04
C ASP A 111 -2.88 -12.90 -9.06
N VAL A 112 -2.16 -13.02 -7.94
CA VAL A 112 -0.78 -12.56 -7.81
C VAL A 112 0.06 -13.73 -7.34
N THR A 113 0.95 -14.20 -8.21
CA THR A 113 1.88 -15.27 -7.84
C THR A 113 2.95 -14.74 -6.92
N TRP A 114 3.32 -15.53 -5.93
CA TRP A 114 4.34 -15.18 -4.96
C TRP A 114 5.16 -16.40 -4.54
N ASP A 115 6.44 -16.21 -4.44
CA ASP A 115 7.38 -17.17 -3.86
C ASP A 115 8.52 -16.39 -3.19
N LEU A 116 8.86 -16.76 -1.97
CA LEU A 116 9.92 -16.09 -1.20
C LEU A 116 11.31 -16.24 -1.87
N GLN A 117 11.53 -17.34 -2.56
CA GLN A 117 12.83 -17.67 -3.15
C GLN A 117 12.92 -17.30 -4.64
N ASP A 118 11.80 -17.00 -5.28
CA ASP A 118 11.74 -16.66 -6.69
C ASP A 118 11.23 -15.23 -6.92
N PRO A 119 12.11 -14.27 -7.24
CA PRO A 119 11.71 -12.91 -7.55
C PRO A 119 11.01 -12.74 -8.91
N ALA A 120 10.98 -13.78 -9.75
CA ALA A 120 10.33 -13.75 -11.06
C ALA A 120 8.81 -13.96 -11.00
N THR A 121 8.23 -13.86 -9.81
CA THR A 121 6.78 -13.92 -9.60
C THR A 121 6.11 -12.56 -9.86
N ASP A 122 4.77 -12.55 -9.94
CA ASP A 122 4.01 -11.29 -10.07
C ASP A 122 4.27 -10.34 -8.92
N ALA A 123 4.34 -10.85 -7.69
CA ALA A 123 4.66 -10.05 -6.51
C ALA A 123 6.06 -9.45 -6.58
N GLY A 124 7.04 -10.21 -7.05
CA GLY A 124 8.40 -9.73 -7.27
C GLY A 124 8.46 -8.63 -8.34
N TYR A 125 7.75 -8.83 -9.46
CA TYR A 125 7.65 -7.84 -10.53
C TYR A 125 7.02 -6.53 -10.04
N LEU A 126 5.89 -6.61 -9.34
CA LEU A 126 5.21 -5.43 -8.79
C LEU A 126 6.11 -4.70 -7.78
N ASN A 127 6.73 -5.43 -6.87
CA ASN A 127 7.60 -4.86 -5.85
C ASN A 127 8.83 -4.15 -6.45
N SER A 128 9.48 -4.75 -7.45
CA SER A 128 10.64 -4.13 -8.12
C SER A 128 10.27 -2.86 -8.88
N ASN A 129 8.99 -2.68 -9.21
CA ASN A 129 8.43 -1.48 -9.84
C ASN A 129 7.70 -0.57 -8.84
N GLN A 130 8.01 -0.69 -7.54
CA GLN A 130 7.54 0.21 -6.49
C GLN A 130 6.03 0.15 -6.23
N ILE A 131 5.43 -1.02 -6.40
CA ILE A 131 4.05 -1.31 -6.03
C ILE A 131 4.06 -2.20 -4.79
N THR A 132 3.27 -1.84 -3.79
CA THR A 132 2.95 -2.72 -2.66
C THR A 132 1.80 -3.62 -3.06
N THR A 133 2.01 -4.93 -2.98
CA THR A 133 1.02 -5.92 -3.39
C THR A 133 0.54 -6.76 -2.20
N LEU A 134 -0.31 -7.71 -2.48
CA LEU A 134 -0.94 -8.59 -1.50
C LEU A 134 -0.54 -10.03 -1.78
N ILE A 135 -0.25 -10.79 -0.73
CA ILE A 135 0.08 -12.21 -0.82
C ILE A 135 -0.73 -13.03 0.18
N GLN A 136 -0.85 -14.31 -0.07
CA GLN A 136 -1.41 -15.29 0.85
C GLN A 136 -0.28 -16.19 1.35
N GLN A 137 0.12 -15.96 2.60
CA GLN A 137 1.14 -16.76 3.29
C GLN A 137 0.86 -16.68 4.80
N ASP A 138 0.40 -17.78 5.39
CA ASP A 138 -0.09 -17.79 6.79
C ASP A 138 -1.08 -16.64 7.04
N GLY A 139 -2.19 -16.65 6.30
CA GLY A 139 -3.13 -15.54 6.21
C GLY A 139 -2.81 -14.63 5.01
N PHE A 140 -3.34 -13.42 5.05
CA PHE A 140 -3.16 -12.42 4.00
C PHE A 140 -2.23 -11.31 4.50
N ARG A 141 -1.31 -10.86 3.65
CA ARG A 141 -0.27 -9.91 4.02
C ARG A 141 -0.04 -8.91 2.91
N PHE A 142 0.36 -7.68 3.27
CA PHE A 142 1.01 -6.78 2.32
C PHE A 142 2.42 -7.28 2.03
N TRP A 143 2.83 -7.14 0.79
CA TRP A 143 4.18 -7.49 0.35
C TRP A 143 4.83 -6.31 -0.34
N GLY A 144 5.88 -5.78 0.28
CA GLY A 144 6.56 -4.56 -0.10
C GLY A 144 6.13 -3.36 0.73
N SER A 145 6.93 -2.32 0.67
CA SER A 145 6.67 -1.04 1.33
C SER A 145 7.39 0.11 0.62
N ARG A 146 7.59 -0.02 -0.70
CA ARG A 146 8.28 1.01 -1.47
C ARG A 146 7.38 2.21 -1.70
N THR A 147 8.01 3.38 -1.72
CA THR A 147 7.38 4.65 -2.09
C THR A 147 7.46 4.85 -3.62
N CYS A 148 6.72 5.83 -4.12
CA CYS A 148 6.83 6.30 -5.52
C CYS A 148 8.00 7.29 -5.70
N SER A 149 9.03 7.20 -4.87
CA SER A 149 10.17 8.10 -4.90
C SER A 149 11.15 7.74 -6.00
N ASP A 150 11.68 8.76 -6.65
CA ASP A 150 12.86 8.67 -7.50
C ASP A 150 14.16 8.91 -6.70
N ASP A 151 14.03 9.32 -5.43
CA ASP A 151 15.16 9.54 -4.51
C ASP A 151 15.59 8.24 -3.84
N PRO A 152 16.83 7.78 -4.04
CA PRO A 152 17.32 6.54 -3.44
C PRO A 152 17.45 6.58 -1.91
N LEU A 153 17.37 7.75 -1.29
CA LEU A 153 17.42 7.88 0.17
C LEU A 153 16.08 7.56 0.85
N PHE A 154 14.98 7.64 0.12
CA PHE A 154 13.63 7.41 0.64
C PHE A 154 12.86 6.33 -0.15
N PRO A 155 13.44 5.13 -0.31
CA PRO A 155 12.81 4.10 -1.12
C PRO A 155 11.64 3.40 -0.42
N PHE A 156 11.54 3.51 0.91
CA PHE A 156 10.56 2.79 1.72
C PHE A 156 9.69 3.72 2.56
N GLU A 157 8.44 3.31 2.74
CA GLU A 157 7.43 4.03 3.53
C GLU A 157 7.90 4.27 4.97
N ASN A 158 8.41 3.25 5.64
CA ASN A 158 8.87 3.36 7.01
C ASN A 158 10.13 4.26 7.15
N TYR A 159 10.97 4.38 6.13
CA TYR A 159 12.09 5.32 6.11
C TYR A 159 11.58 6.76 6.06
N THR A 160 10.67 7.05 5.14
CA THR A 160 10.07 8.39 5.00
C THR A 160 9.34 8.80 6.27
N ARG A 161 8.53 7.90 6.83
CA ARG A 161 7.76 8.19 8.05
C ARG A 161 8.65 8.38 9.29
N THR A 162 9.72 7.60 9.41
CA THR A 162 10.69 7.78 10.49
C THR A 162 11.38 9.14 10.39
N ALA A 163 11.77 9.54 9.18
CA ALA A 163 12.34 10.86 8.95
C ALA A 163 11.35 12.00 9.29
N GLN A 164 10.07 11.80 8.98
CA GLN A 164 9.02 12.78 9.32
C GLN A 164 8.87 12.96 10.83
N ILE A 165 8.85 11.88 11.62
CA ILE A 165 8.73 12.01 13.08
C ILE A 165 9.98 12.60 13.71
N MET A 166 11.16 12.26 13.18
CA MET A 166 12.43 12.84 13.67
C MET A 166 12.50 14.34 13.39
N ALA A 167 11.94 14.81 12.28
CA ALA A 167 11.88 16.21 11.95
C ALA A 167 10.91 17.02 12.82
N ASP A 168 10.01 16.36 13.55
CA ASP A 168 9.04 16.99 14.45
C ASP A 168 9.51 17.04 15.90
N THR A 169 10.61 16.39 16.21
CA THR A 169 11.23 16.41 17.54
C THR A 169 12.39 17.39 17.60
#